data_4968240b98c02537181820dab12512d1
#
_entry.id   4968240b98c02537181820dab12512d1
#
_cell.length_a   1.000
_cell.length_b   1.000
_cell.length_c   1.000
_cell.angle_alpha   90.00
_cell.angle_beta   90.00
_cell.angle_gamma   90.00
#
_symmetry.space_group_name_H-M   'P 1'
#
loop_
_entity.id
_entity.type
_entity.pdbx_description
1 polymer ?
#
loop_
_entity_poly.entity_id
_entity_poly.type
_entity_poly.pdbx_seq_one_letter_code
_entity_poly.pdbx_strand_id
1 'polypeptide(L)'
;MLFRSVTGVDSSPEMIAMCRETFPDGDWRVADMRSPSLEQQFGGVIAWDSFFHLNHDDQRRMFAVFREHTAPGGALMFTSGPAHGEAIGAFRGEPLYHASLDGAEYRALFDAHGFDVVAHVVEDPACGGRTVWLAKLR
;
A
#
# COMPACT_ATOMS: atom_id res chain seq x y z
N MET A 1 -24.93 11.02 -6.15
CA MET A 1 -23.80 10.61 -5.35
C MET A 1 -23.15 9.36 -5.90
N LEU A 2 -21.88 9.41 -5.99
CA LEU A 2 -21.16 8.28 -6.52
C LEU A 2 -20.63 7.43 -5.37
N PHE A 3 -21.32 6.38 -5.08
CA PHE A 3 -20.79 5.36 -4.18
C PHE A 3 -19.74 4.57 -4.88
N ARG A 4 -18.60 4.49 -4.29
CA ARG A 4 -17.55 3.60 -4.75
C ARG A 4 -17.57 2.35 -3.89
N SER A 5 -17.50 1.20 -4.51
CA SER A 5 -17.28 -0.04 -3.77
C SER A 5 -15.87 -0.06 -3.23
N VAL A 6 -15.70 -0.59 -2.03
CA VAL A 6 -14.40 -0.75 -1.39
C VAL A 6 -14.15 -2.24 -1.18
N THR A 7 -12.97 -2.68 -1.62
CA THR A 7 -12.45 -4.01 -1.32
C THR A 7 -11.21 -3.84 -0.45
N GLY A 8 -11.16 -4.50 0.68
CA GLY A 8 -10.01 -4.45 1.58
C GLY A 8 -9.47 -5.84 1.87
N VAL A 9 -8.16 -5.92 2.00
CA VAL A 9 -7.47 -7.16 2.36
C VAL A 9 -6.55 -6.90 3.55
N ASP A 10 -6.47 -7.87 4.43
CA ASP A 10 -5.54 -7.89 5.55
C ASP A 10 -5.29 -9.34 5.92
N SER A 11 -4.10 -9.65 6.39
CA SER A 11 -3.76 -11.01 6.84
C SER A 11 -4.34 -11.35 8.21
N SER A 12 -4.80 -10.35 8.96
CA SER A 12 -5.40 -10.52 10.29
C SER A 12 -6.90 -10.80 10.19
N PRO A 13 -7.38 -11.98 10.58
CA PRO A 13 -8.83 -12.26 10.65
C PRO A 13 -9.58 -11.30 11.59
N GLU A 14 -8.94 -10.88 12.68
CA GLU A 14 -9.51 -9.95 13.64
C GLU A 14 -9.72 -8.57 13.03
N MET A 15 -8.76 -8.08 12.26
CA MET A 15 -8.87 -6.80 11.56
C MET A 15 -10.00 -6.85 10.54
N ILE A 16 -10.09 -7.92 9.77
CA ILE A 16 -11.16 -8.10 8.78
C ILE A 16 -12.53 -8.19 9.45
N ALA A 17 -12.62 -8.86 10.59
CA ALA A 17 -13.87 -8.92 11.37
C ALA A 17 -14.31 -7.52 11.81
N MET A 18 -13.39 -6.68 12.28
CA MET A 18 -13.67 -5.28 12.64
C MET A 18 -14.15 -4.47 11.43
N CYS A 19 -13.53 -4.67 10.27
CA CYS A 19 -13.95 -3.99 9.03
C CYS A 19 -15.36 -4.38 8.62
N ARG A 20 -15.70 -5.67 8.72
CA ARG A 20 -17.05 -6.17 8.39
C ARG A 20 -18.09 -5.60 9.34
N GLU A 21 -17.76 -5.46 10.60
CA GLU A 21 -18.64 -4.88 11.60
C GLU A 21 -18.84 -3.37 11.39
N THR A 22 -17.75 -2.64 11.15
CA THR A 22 -17.77 -1.18 11.04
C THR A 22 -18.29 -0.71 9.69
N PHE A 23 -17.96 -1.43 8.61
CA PHE A 23 -18.31 -1.08 7.24
C PHE A 23 -18.88 -2.30 6.51
N PRO A 24 -20.13 -2.70 6.82
CA PRO A 24 -20.70 -3.96 6.32
C PRO A 24 -20.92 -4.00 4.80
N ASP A 25 -20.93 -2.84 4.13
CA ASP A 25 -21.12 -2.78 2.68
C ASP A 25 -19.83 -3.03 1.89
N GLY A 26 -18.67 -3.07 2.54
CA GLY A 26 -17.39 -3.35 1.90
C GLY A 26 -17.18 -4.82 1.65
N ASP A 27 -16.29 -5.14 0.73
CA ASP A 27 -15.80 -6.50 0.46
C ASP A 27 -14.48 -6.69 1.21
N TRP A 28 -14.53 -7.34 2.36
CA TRP A 28 -13.38 -7.50 3.24
C TRP A 28 -12.91 -8.95 3.22
N ARG A 29 -11.63 -9.18 2.88
CA ARG A 29 -11.07 -10.52 2.70
C ARG A 29 -9.79 -10.70 3.52
N VAL A 30 -9.68 -11.84 4.18
CA VAL A 30 -8.43 -12.27 4.80
C VAL A 30 -7.51 -12.77 3.70
N ALA A 31 -6.41 -12.07 3.46
CA ALA A 31 -5.43 -12.45 2.45
C ALA A 31 -4.08 -11.77 2.74
N ASP A 32 -3.02 -12.36 2.22
CA ASP A 32 -1.69 -11.75 2.22
C ASP A 32 -1.62 -10.73 1.08
N MET A 33 -1.19 -9.50 1.39
CA MET A 33 -1.11 -8.44 0.37
C MET A 33 -0.14 -8.78 -0.76
N ARG A 34 0.83 -9.68 -0.53
CA ARG A 34 1.79 -10.11 -1.55
C ARG A 34 1.17 -11.01 -2.60
N SER A 35 0.03 -11.63 -2.30
CA SER A 35 -0.70 -12.52 -3.22
C SER A 35 -2.21 -12.45 -2.96
N PRO A 36 -2.83 -11.28 -3.17
CA PRO A 36 -4.23 -11.08 -2.79
C PRO A 36 -5.22 -11.80 -3.70
N SER A 37 -4.86 -12.08 -4.96
CA SER A 37 -5.67 -12.82 -5.94
C SER A 37 -7.12 -12.33 -6.03
N LEU A 38 -7.31 -11.03 -6.21
CA LEU A 38 -8.66 -10.44 -6.24
C LEU A 38 -9.34 -10.57 -7.59
N GLU A 39 -8.59 -10.91 -8.64
CA GLU A 39 -9.10 -11.15 -10.00
C GLU A 39 -9.90 -9.96 -10.57
N GLN A 40 -9.55 -8.75 -10.16
CA GLN A 40 -10.16 -7.53 -10.69
C GLN A 40 -9.20 -6.37 -10.57
N GLN A 41 -9.48 -5.32 -11.34
CA GLN A 41 -8.73 -4.07 -11.33
C GLN A 41 -9.55 -2.97 -10.66
N PHE A 42 -8.84 -2.05 -10.01
CA PHE A 42 -9.45 -0.97 -9.25
C PHE A 42 -9.00 0.38 -9.79
N GLY A 43 -9.88 1.37 -9.73
CA GLY A 43 -9.56 2.76 -10.06
C GLY A 43 -8.62 3.43 -9.07
N GLY A 44 -8.55 2.92 -7.85
CA GLY A 44 -7.62 3.36 -6.83
C GLY A 44 -7.18 2.21 -5.95
N VAL A 45 -5.87 2.14 -5.67
CA VAL A 45 -5.25 1.16 -4.80
C VAL A 45 -4.49 1.91 -3.71
N ILE A 46 -4.74 1.56 -2.46
CA ILE A 46 -4.12 2.23 -1.31
C ILE A 46 -3.50 1.18 -0.39
N ALA A 47 -2.22 1.39 -0.04
CA ALA A 47 -1.50 0.60 0.96
C ALA A 47 -0.98 1.56 2.05
N TRP A 48 -1.86 1.96 2.95
CA TRP A 48 -1.55 2.92 4.00
C TRP A 48 -1.10 2.21 5.27
N ASP A 49 0.06 2.58 5.78
CA ASP A 49 0.67 2.01 6.99
C ASP A 49 0.76 0.48 6.97
N SER A 50 1.02 -0.10 5.80
CA SER A 50 1.06 -1.55 5.61
C SER A 50 2.26 -2.02 4.80
N PHE A 51 2.51 -1.40 3.67
CA PHE A 51 3.55 -1.76 2.72
C PHE A 51 4.96 -1.76 3.36
N PHE A 52 5.24 -0.82 4.23
CA PHE A 52 6.55 -0.70 4.89
C PHE A 52 6.82 -1.79 5.95
N HIS A 53 5.87 -2.67 6.25
CA HIS A 53 6.11 -3.86 7.08
C HIS A 53 6.70 -5.03 6.28
N LEU A 54 6.69 -4.94 4.96
CA LEU A 54 7.34 -5.92 4.09
C LEU A 54 8.85 -5.67 4.03
N ASN A 55 9.63 -6.74 3.86
CA ASN A 55 11.07 -6.59 3.63
C ASN A 55 11.35 -5.96 2.25
N HIS A 56 12.60 -5.59 1.99
CA HIS A 56 12.98 -4.92 0.75
C HIS A 56 12.58 -5.70 -0.50
N ASP A 57 12.85 -7.00 -0.54
CA ASP A 57 12.54 -7.83 -1.72
C ASP A 57 11.04 -7.97 -1.94
N ASP A 58 10.26 -8.13 -0.89
CA ASP A 58 8.80 -8.19 -1.00
C ASP A 58 8.23 -6.84 -1.45
N GLN A 59 8.79 -5.72 -1.00
CA GLN A 59 8.41 -4.41 -1.51
C GLN A 59 8.64 -4.28 -3.01
N ARG A 60 9.78 -4.76 -3.50
CA ARG A 60 10.08 -4.76 -4.94
C ARG A 60 9.05 -5.59 -5.73
N ARG A 61 8.69 -6.75 -5.22
CA ARG A 61 7.69 -7.64 -5.86
C ARG A 61 6.29 -7.06 -5.84
N MET A 62 5.97 -6.22 -4.85
CA MET A 62 4.64 -5.60 -4.75
C MET A 62 4.29 -4.72 -5.96
N PHE A 63 5.26 -4.16 -6.66
CA PHE A 63 4.98 -3.30 -7.82
C PHE A 63 4.27 -4.07 -8.94
N ALA A 64 4.58 -5.34 -9.14
CA ALA A 64 3.83 -6.20 -10.06
C ALA A 64 2.40 -6.43 -9.55
N VAL A 65 2.21 -6.65 -8.26
CA VAL A 65 0.89 -6.83 -7.64
C VAL A 65 0.06 -5.54 -7.77
N PHE A 66 0.65 -4.40 -7.50
CA PHE A 66 -0.01 -3.10 -7.65
C PHE A 66 -0.45 -2.88 -9.10
N ARG A 67 0.43 -3.14 -10.06
CA ARG A 67 0.09 -3.01 -11.48
C ARG A 67 -1.07 -3.93 -11.87
N GLU A 68 -1.03 -5.17 -11.44
CA GLU A 68 -2.05 -6.17 -11.75
C GLU A 68 -3.44 -5.74 -11.25
N HIS A 69 -3.48 -5.04 -10.12
CA HIS A 69 -4.73 -4.63 -9.47
C HIS A 69 -5.15 -3.18 -9.76
N THR A 70 -4.37 -2.44 -10.52
CA THR A 70 -4.70 -1.06 -10.89
C THR A 70 -5.25 -1.01 -12.31
N ALA A 71 -6.42 -0.40 -12.49
CA ALA A 71 -6.97 -0.17 -13.82
C ALA A 71 -6.13 0.86 -14.58
N PRO A 72 -6.09 0.80 -15.92
CA PRO A 72 -5.42 1.84 -16.69
C PRO A 72 -5.93 3.24 -16.32
N GLY A 73 -5.03 4.17 -16.07
CA GLY A 73 -5.36 5.50 -15.57
C GLY A 73 -5.71 5.55 -14.08
N GLY A 74 -5.70 4.42 -13.40
CA GLY A 74 -5.98 4.35 -11.96
C GLY A 74 -4.84 4.87 -11.10
N ALA A 75 -5.15 5.17 -9.85
CA ALA A 75 -4.20 5.73 -8.89
C ALA A 75 -3.67 4.66 -7.93
N LEU A 76 -2.42 4.82 -7.53
CA LEU A 76 -1.79 4.03 -6.48
C LEU A 76 -1.22 4.97 -5.44
N MET A 77 -1.54 4.74 -4.17
CA MET A 77 -1.00 5.49 -3.05
C MET A 77 -0.46 4.53 -2.00
N PHE A 78 0.74 4.81 -1.51
CA PHE A 78 1.25 4.09 -0.33
C PHE A 78 2.15 4.96 0.52
N THR A 79 2.36 4.52 1.75
CA THR A 79 3.29 5.13 2.69
C THR A 79 4.59 4.31 2.77
N SER A 80 5.70 5.00 2.91
CA SER A 80 7.02 4.39 3.05
C SER A 80 7.86 5.12 4.12
N GLY A 81 9.06 4.64 4.38
CA GLY A 81 10.08 5.44 5.05
C GLY A 81 10.68 6.48 4.12
N PRO A 82 11.42 7.47 4.66
CA PRO A 82 12.00 8.55 3.86
C PRO A 82 13.25 8.14 3.10
N ALA A 83 13.93 7.07 3.52
CA ALA A 83 15.19 6.61 2.95
C ALA A 83 15.34 5.10 3.11
N HIS A 84 16.29 4.51 2.38
CA HIS A 84 16.63 3.10 2.51
C HIS A 84 17.02 2.76 3.95
N GLY A 85 16.43 1.71 4.50
CA GLY A 85 16.76 1.26 5.83
C GLY A 85 15.79 0.21 6.35
N GLU A 86 16.09 -0.22 7.57
CA GLU A 86 15.27 -1.12 8.35
C GLU A 86 15.20 -0.61 9.78
N ALA A 87 14.07 -0.83 10.44
CA ALA A 87 13.90 -0.49 11.83
C ALA A 87 12.94 -1.48 12.48
N ILE A 88 13.17 -1.74 13.77
CA ILE A 88 12.22 -2.50 14.58
C ILE A 88 11.62 -1.53 15.58
N GLY A 89 10.37 -1.12 15.33
CA GLY A 89 9.57 -0.34 16.25
C GLY A 89 8.83 -1.23 17.22
N ALA A 90 7.89 -0.63 17.95
CA ALA A 90 7.02 -1.36 18.85
C ALA A 90 5.57 -0.88 18.66
N PHE A 91 4.65 -1.84 18.74
CA PHE A 91 3.23 -1.57 18.77
C PHE A 91 2.62 -2.36 19.92
N ARG A 92 2.08 -1.64 20.91
CA ARG A 92 1.52 -2.23 22.14
C ARG A 92 2.49 -3.19 22.83
N GLY A 93 3.80 -2.84 22.86
CA GLY A 93 4.83 -3.65 23.49
C GLY A 93 5.39 -4.79 22.62
N GLU A 94 4.82 -5.03 21.44
CA GLU A 94 5.30 -6.06 20.51
C GLU A 94 6.23 -5.45 19.47
N PRO A 95 7.31 -6.17 19.07
CA PRO A 95 8.19 -5.70 18.01
C PRO A 95 7.44 -5.58 16.68
N LEU A 96 7.72 -4.49 15.95
CA LEU A 96 7.12 -4.25 14.64
C LEU A 96 8.21 -3.87 13.64
N TYR A 97 8.42 -4.74 12.65
CA TYR A 97 9.41 -4.53 11.60
C TYR A 97 8.95 -3.48 10.60
N HIS A 98 9.88 -2.61 10.22
CA HIS A 98 9.70 -1.62 9.18
C HIS A 98 10.89 -1.66 8.23
N ALA A 99 10.64 -1.51 6.94
CA ALA A 99 11.68 -1.34 5.93
C ALA A 99 11.25 -0.29 4.92
N SER A 100 12.24 0.32 4.30
CA SER A 100 12.02 1.24 3.17
C SER A 100 13.13 1.08 2.15
N LEU A 101 12.75 1.23 0.88
CA LEU A 101 13.72 1.42 -0.19
C LEU A 101 14.07 2.90 -0.30
N ASP A 102 15.16 3.19 -1.02
CA ASP A 102 15.52 4.55 -1.39
C ASP A 102 14.45 5.13 -2.33
N GLY A 103 14.22 6.43 -2.25
CA GLY A 103 13.28 7.13 -3.12
C GLY A 103 13.62 6.99 -4.60
N ALA A 104 14.89 6.96 -4.96
CA ALA A 104 15.33 6.71 -6.35
C ALA A 104 14.96 5.30 -6.81
N GLU A 105 15.04 4.31 -5.95
CA GLU A 105 14.64 2.94 -6.29
C GLU A 105 13.12 2.84 -6.44
N TYR A 106 12.33 3.47 -5.59
CA TYR A 106 10.88 3.52 -5.78
C TYR A 106 10.51 4.15 -7.13
N ARG A 107 11.15 5.24 -7.51
CA ARG A 107 10.90 5.89 -8.80
C ARG A 107 11.22 4.97 -9.98
N ALA A 108 12.32 4.24 -9.90
CA ALA A 108 12.67 3.25 -10.93
C ALA A 108 11.66 2.11 -11.01
N LEU A 109 11.16 1.63 -9.87
CA LEU A 109 10.15 0.58 -9.80
C LEU A 109 8.80 1.05 -10.36
N PHE A 110 8.37 2.27 -10.03
CA PHE A 110 7.18 2.86 -10.61
C PHE A 110 7.28 2.89 -12.15
N ASP A 111 8.37 3.43 -12.66
CA ASP A 111 8.57 3.56 -14.11
C ASP A 111 8.60 2.18 -14.80
N ALA A 112 9.34 1.23 -14.23
CA ALA A 112 9.43 -0.14 -14.77
C ALA A 112 8.08 -0.84 -14.83
N HIS A 113 7.12 -0.47 -13.96
CA HIS A 113 5.79 -1.07 -13.91
C HIS A 113 4.70 -0.18 -14.51
N GLY A 114 5.07 0.85 -15.23
CA GLY A 114 4.14 1.67 -16.01
C GLY A 114 3.42 2.76 -15.22
N PHE A 115 3.92 3.13 -14.05
CA PHE A 115 3.35 4.21 -13.24
C PHE A 115 4.15 5.51 -13.41
N ASP A 116 3.41 6.62 -13.47
CA ASP A 116 3.98 7.96 -13.35
C ASP A 116 3.76 8.47 -11.93
N VAL A 117 4.83 8.94 -11.29
CA VAL A 117 4.71 9.54 -9.95
C VAL A 117 4.06 10.92 -10.08
N VAL A 118 2.94 11.09 -9.39
CA VAL A 118 2.16 12.35 -9.39
C VAL A 118 2.58 13.23 -8.22
N ALA A 119 2.82 12.62 -7.05
CA ALA A 119 3.25 13.33 -5.85
C ALA A 119 4.12 12.44 -4.97
N HIS A 120 5.11 13.04 -4.34
CA HIS A 120 5.96 12.42 -3.34
C HIS A 120 6.23 13.44 -2.26
N VAL A 121 5.73 13.21 -1.07
CA VAL A 121 5.90 14.13 0.06
C VAL A 121 6.61 13.39 1.19
N VAL A 122 7.84 13.81 1.46
CA VAL A 122 8.68 13.22 2.50
C VAL A 122 8.28 13.78 3.85
N GLU A 123 7.99 12.87 4.80
CA GLU A 123 7.67 13.24 6.19
C GLU A 123 6.58 14.32 6.25
N ASP A 124 5.48 14.09 5.56
CA ASP A 124 4.38 15.05 5.41
C ASP A 124 3.72 15.35 6.77
N PRO A 125 3.82 16.59 7.27
CA PRO A 125 3.22 16.95 8.55
C PRO A 125 1.69 16.89 8.52
N ALA A 126 1.07 17.02 7.37
CA ALA A 126 -0.37 16.85 7.23
C ALA A 126 -0.81 15.38 7.29
N CYS A 127 0.13 14.45 7.17
CA CYS A 127 -0.11 13.01 7.21
C CYS A 127 0.61 12.34 8.39
N GLY A 128 0.77 13.04 9.52
CA GLY A 128 1.41 12.51 10.71
C GLY A 128 2.91 12.21 10.54
N GLY A 129 3.59 12.91 9.65
CA GLY A 129 5.01 12.74 9.38
C GLY A 129 5.34 11.58 8.44
N ARG A 130 4.33 10.95 7.83
CA ARG A 130 4.55 9.84 6.90
C ARG A 130 5.12 10.34 5.57
N THR A 131 5.94 9.51 4.94
CA THR A 131 6.34 9.71 3.54
C THR A 131 5.30 9.09 2.64
N VAL A 132 4.69 9.87 1.77
CA VAL A 132 3.55 9.48 0.94
C VAL A 132 3.93 9.50 -0.54
N TRP A 133 3.54 8.45 -1.25
CA TRP A 133 3.67 8.33 -2.70
C TRP A 133 2.29 8.25 -3.33
N LEU A 134 2.09 9.01 -4.39
CA LEU A 134 0.92 8.93 -5.26
C LEU A 134 1.38 8.78 -6.70
N ALA A 135 0.90 7.76 -7.38
CA ALA A 135 1.24 7.49 -8.76
C ALA A 135 -0.01 7.15 -9.56
N LYS A 136 0.12 7.24 -10.88
CA LYS A 136 -0.97 6.95 -11.83
C LYS A 136 -0.47 5.95 -12.87
N LEU A 137 -1.25 4.91 -13.12
CA LEU A 137 -0.92 3.92 -14.15
C LEU A 137 -1.17 4.52 -15.54
N ARG A 138 -0.14 4.46 -16.39
CA ARG A 138 -0.22 4.89 -17.79
C ARG A 138 -1.19 4.07 -18.61
#